data_127bf153e9c7e55ba1b3c4cab3049cc9
#
_entry.id   127bf153e9c7e55ba1b3c4cab3049cc9
#
_cell.length_a   1.000
_cell.length_b   1.000
_cell.length_c   1.000
_cell.angle_alpha   90.00
_cell.angle_beta   90.00
_cell.angle_gamma   90.00
#
_symmetry.space_group_name_H-M   'P 1'
#
loop_
_entity.id
_entity.type
_entity.pdbx_description
1 polymer ?
#
loop_
_entity_poly.entity_id
_entity_poly.type
_entity_poly.pdbx_seq_one_letter_code
_entity_poly.pdbx_strand_id
1 'polypeptide(L)'
;TIFSDIDILPASPLKLDTESDEITVYKDSSIYKNDIFYPDKLLEISKPVSIRGLDLILLSVTPFRYNPVKHQLKVYHDISIKLHFNNGKNYCLEDRFRSREWDNILKNMILNYNIIDEYDYDKRNNLRAKGLLKGCDYLIITADDEEMISYADTLRRFREEQGIATEVINIDDIGNHPDSIRQFLKNIYDNYDIVPSAVLILGDYPAGSGIGVTTFAMDDHPGGMQYEPYLTDNRLTDFNNDGLPEIAVARMPAADGNEAAGMIYKVINYERHPYDDASYYDSPVTAMGYEESRWFQLCSEVVNGFFCGIGKHPRRINAIHSGTPSDVWSTGQNTETVVQYFGPEGCGYIPSTMAHLEDWNGSSQDITNAIQEGTFIIQHRDHGTFKTWGEPYYSTDLIRQLDNERLTFVMSANCMTGDFGFGYGDDDCFAERFMRSEHGAVAVIGASQASYSYVNDTYVWGFYDNLWNGFLPDYGNEQSDFQRPAFANVAGKYYLNQSSWPYNHSFKRITYQLFHYFGDAYFQLFSEKPKYLTVSHNDSIPYGVYSTAIKADHEAGIALSVDGNLIATARGTGDYNTVVFTAQPAGSVIKVTVTKQNHYRHESYIHVMEDPYSDIQDSNNT
;
A
#
# COMPACT_ATOMS: atom_id res chain seq x y z
N THR A 1 34.22 20.73 11.52
CA THR A 1 34.24 21.35 12.85
C THR A 1 34.46 20.28 13.92
N ILE A 2 35.16 20.61 15.00
CA ILE A 2 35.34 19.74 16.17
C ILE A 2 34.74 20.46 17.38
N PHE A 3 33.86 19.76 18.09
CA PHE A 3 33.31 20.18 19.37
C PHE A 3 33.97 19.35 20.49
N SER A 4 34.29 19.97 21.61
CA SER A 4 34.88 19.31 22.79
C SER A 4 33.86 19.31 23.94
N ASP A 5 34.12 18.46 24.93
CA ASP A 5 33.26 18.28 26.10
C ASP A 5 31.83 17.81 25.75
N ILE A 6 31.72 16.96 24.72
CA ILE A 6 30.48 16.34 24.26
C ILE A 6 30.38 14.92 24.76
N ASP A 7 29.31 14.57 25.46
CA ASP A 7 28.94 13.20 25.79
C ASP A 7 27.79 12.73 24.89
N ILE A 8 28.02 11.64 24.16
CA ILE A 8 26.99 10.99 23.35
C ILE A 8 26.67 9.64 23.98
N LEU A 9 25.40 9.42 24.31
CA LEU A 9 24.90 8.15 24.78
C LEU A 9 24.49 7.24 23.60
N PRO A 10 24.59 5.92 23.76
CA PRO A 10 24.04 5.01 22.76
C PRO A 10 22.51 5.14 22.71
N ALA A 11 21.96 4.82 21.55
CA ALA A 11 20.53 4.67 21.40
C ALA A 11 20.02 3.51 22.28
N SER A 12 18.82 3.65 22.86
CA SER A 12 18.17 2.53 23.55
C SER A 12 17.65 1.51 22.54
N PRO A 13 17.57 0.23 22.89
CA PRO A 13 16.91 -0.77 22.06
C PRO A 13 15.43 -0.40 21.85
N LEU A 14 14.92 -0.76 20.69
CA LEU A 14 13.48 -0.67 20.40
C LEU A 14 12.72 -1.71 21.23
N LYS A 15 11.46 -1.42 21.52
CA LYS A 15 10.58 -2.29 22.30
C LYS A 15 9.41 -2.76 21.44
N LEU A 16 8.88 -3.94 21.77
CA LEU A 16 7.53 -4.32 21.38
C LEU A 16 6.50 -3.40 22.06
N ASP A 17 5.37 -3.20 21.40
CA ASP A 17 4.27 -2.42 21.96
C ASP A 17 3.71 -3.03 23.27
N THR A 18 4.01 -4.31 23.52
CA THR A 18 3.59 -5.07 24.72
C THR A 18 4.64 -5.12 25.82
N GLU A 19 5.84 -4.56 25.65
CA GLU A 19 6.93 -4.61 26.64
C GLU A 19 6.84 -3.46 27.65
N SER A 20 7.34 -3.71 28.87
CA SER A 20 7.39 -2.71 29.96
C SER A 20 8.35 -1.55 29.66
N ASP A 21 8.19 -0.43 30.39
CA ASP A 21 8.92 0.82 30.15
C ASP A 21 10.36 0.87 30.67
N GLU A 22 10.84 -0.18 31.35
CA GLU A 22 12.21 -0.21 31.82
C GLU A 22 13.21 -0.33 30.67
N ILE A 23 14.02 0.72 30.45
CA ILE A 23 15.04 0.77 29.40
C ILE A 23 16.42 0.69 30.03
N THR A 24 17.20 -0.32 29.66
CA THR A 24 18.62 -0.39 30.00
C THR A 24 19.47 0.07 28.82
N VAL A 25 20.11 1.22 28.96
CA VAL A 25 21.07 1.73 27.97
C VAL A 25 22.41 1.05 28.16
N TYR A 26 22.87 0.32 27.17
CA TYR A 26 24.15 -0.41 27.23
C TYR A 26 25.22 0.30 26.37
N LYS A 27 26.32 0.72 27.03
CA LYS A 27 27.50 1.28 26.33
C LYS A 27 28.41 0.14 25.86
N ASP A 28 28.53 -0.04 24.56
CA ASP A 28 29.49 -1.00 23.99
C ASP A 28 30.91 -0.61 24.37
N SER A 29 31.53 -1.46 25.17
CA SER A 29 32.89 -1.21 25.67
C SER A 29 33.97 -1.22 24.58
N SER A 30 33.68 -1.86 23.41
CA SER A 30 34.56 -1.85 22.26
C SER A 30 34.60 -0.48 21.55
N ILE A 31 33.57 0.34 21.75
CA ILE A 31 33.48 1.70 21.23
C ILE A 31 33.86 2.70 22.34
N TYR A 32 33.18 2.64 23.48
CA TYR A 32 33.26 3.69 24.53
C TYR A 32 34.55 3.71 25.35
N LYS A 33 35.37 2.64 25.30
CA LYS A 33 36.67 2.59 26.00
C LYS A 33 37.87 2.85 25.07
N ASN A 34 37.65 3.04 23.78
CA ASN A 34 38.74 3.22 22.84
C ASN A 34 38.93 4.69 22.42
N ASP A 35 40.19 5.16 22.39
CA ASP A 35 40.55 6.50 21.89
C ASP A 35 40.58 6.54 20.35
N ILE A 36 39.41 6.29 19.76
CA ILE A 36 39.21 6.35 18.31
C ILE A 36 37.93 7.10 17.98
N PHE A 37 37.87 7.69 16.78
CA PHE A 37 36.64 8.29 16.29
C PHE A 37 35.73 7.24 15.68
N TYR A 38 34.49 7.13 16.17
CA TYR A 38 33.44 6.22 15.69
C TYR A 38 32.29 7.01 15.05
N PRO A 39 31.69 6.55 13.92
CA PRO A 39 32.13 5.41 13.12
C PRO A 39 33.48 5.66 12.43
N ASP A 40 34.19 4.61 12.01
CA ASP A 40 35.46 4.73 11.32
C ASP A 40 35.33 5.24 9.89
N LYS A 41 34.15 5.05 9.29
CA LYS A 41 33.78 5.50 7.94
C LYS A 41 32.62 6.50 7.96
N LEU A 42 32.68 7.49 7.08
CA LEU A 42 31.59 8.45 6.86
C LEU A 42 30.57 7.95 5.85
N LEU A 43 30.95 7.02 4.99
CA LEU A 43 30.13 6.44 3.95
C LEU A 43 30.16 4.91 4.05
N GLU A 44 29.02 4.32 4.14
CA GLU A 44 28.83 2.88 3.96
C GLU A 44 28.01 2.64 2.68
N ILE A 45 28.38 1.61 1.94
CA ILE A 45 27.71 1.20 0.70
C ILE A 45 27.24 -0.23 0.91
N SER A 46 25.95 -0.49 0.73
CA SER A 46 25.40 -1.84 0.82
C SER A 46 25.93 -2.75 -0.29
N LYS A 47 25.74 -4.05 -0.12
CA LYS A 47 25.78 -4.95 -1.28
C LYS A 47 24.66 -4.54 -2.24
N PRO A 48 24.81 -4.82 -3.55
CA PRO A 48 23.71 -4.64 -4.48
C PRO A 48 22.46 -5.43 -4.03
N VAL A 49 21.30 -4.79 -4.08
CA VAL A 49 19.98 -5.38 -3.91
C VAL A 49 19.21 -5.21 -5.20
N SER A 50 18.36 -6.18 -5.54
CA SER A 50 17.55 -6.09 -6.74
C SER A 50 16.10 -5.83 -6.33
N ILE A 51 15.49 -4.79 -6.89
CA ILE A 51 14.08 -4.44 -6.69
C ILE A 51 13.43 -4.34 -8.07
N ARG A 52 12.50 -5.21 -8.37
CA ARG A 52 11.80 -5.25 -9.67
C ARG A 52 12.75 -5.11 -10.87
N GLY A 53 13.83 -5.90 -10.85
CA GLY A 53 14.82 -5.92 -11.94
C GLY A 53 15.81 -4.77 -11.96
N LEU A 54 15.73 -3.82 -11.01
CA LEU A 54 16.74 -2.80 -10.79
C LEU A 54 17.77 -3.25 -9.77
N ASP A 55 19.05 -3.20 -10.14
CA ASP A 55 20.15 -3.39 -9.20
C ASP A 55 20.49 -2.06 -8.54
N LEU A 56 20.32 -1.99 -7.25
CA LEU A 56 20.45 -0.79 -6.44
C LEU A 56 21.50 -0.97 -5.35
N ILE A 57 22.05 0.14 -4.86
CA ILE A 57 22.88 0.19 -3.65
C ILE A 57 22.30 1.23 -2.69
N LEU A 58 22.31 0.91 -1.41
CA LEU A 58 22.02 1.88 -0.36
C LEU A 58 23.30 2.59 0.06
N LEU A 59 23.25 3.93 0.09
CA LEU A 59 24.32 4.78 0.57
C LEU A 59 23.95 5.31 1.95
N SER A 60 24.70 4.91 2.98
CA SER A 60 24.53 5.44 4.33
C SER A 60 25.63 6.43 4.64
N VAL A 61 25.25 7.69 4.87
CA VAL A 61 26.20 8.79 5.15
C VAL A 61 26.04 9.22 6.60
N THR A 62 27.13 9.11 7.38
CA THR A 62 27.17 9.60 8.75
C THR A 62 28.05 10.85 8.78
N PRO A 63 27.48 12.08 8.86
CA PRO A 63 28.26 13.32 8.72
C PRO A 63 29.03 13.71 10.00
N PHE A 64 29.15 12.81 10.95
CA PHE A 64 29.87 13.05 12.22
C PHE A 64 30.61 11.80 12.71
N ARG A 65 31.61 12.04 13.55
CA ARG A 65 32.37 10.98 14.25
C ARG A 65 32.62 11.42 15.68
N TYR A 66 32.42 10.50 16.62
CA TYR A 66 32.58 10.77 18.05
C TYR A 66 33.77 9.99 18.61
N ASN A 67 34.60 10.66 19.44
CA ASN A 67 35.63 10.00 20.25
C ASN A 67 35.22 10.04 21.73
N PRO A 68 34.81 8.91 22.30
CA PRO A 68 34.27 8.86 23.65
C PRO A 68 35.32 9.08 24.75
N VAL A 69 36.59 8.77 24.49
CA VAL A 69 37.69 8.98 25.47
C VAL A 69 38.10 10.44 25.52
N LYS A 70 38.07 11.15 24.39
CA LYS A 70 38.39 12.58 24.30
C LYS A 70 37.18 13.49 24.47
N HIS A 71 35.97 12.93 24.56
CA HIS A 71 34.72 13.70 24.58
C HIS A 71 34.64 14.69 23.40
N GLN A 72 35.01 14.23 22.20
CA GLN A 72 35.06 15.07 21.02
C GLN A 72 34.10 14.58 19.93
N LEU A 73 33.28 15.49 19.42
CA LEU A 73 32.43 15.28 18.26
C LEU A 73 33.03 16.02 17.06
N LYS A 74 33.37 15.29 16.01
CA LYS A 74 33.81 15.85 14.72
C LYS A 74 32.66 15.84 13.73
N VAL A 75 32.26 17.03 13.27
CA VAL A 75 31.19 17.20 12.27
C VAL A 75 31.81 17.59 10.94
N TYR A 76 31.38 16.92 9.88
CA TYR A 76 31.77 17.16 8.50
C TYR A 76 30.67 17.92 7.78
N HIS A 77 31.05 18.97 7.05
CA HIS A 77 30.19 19.77 6.21
C HIS A 77 30.57 19.55 4.74
N ASP A 78 29.64 19.76 3.83
CA ASP A 78 29.89 19.71 2.38
C ASP A 78 30.51 18.39 1.90
N ILE A 79 29.88 17.27 2.25
CA ILE A 79 30.35 15.94 1.83
C ILE A 79 30.00 15.72 0.36
N SER A 80 31.04 15.49 -0.47
CA SER A 80 30.88 15.14 -1.88
C SER A 80 31.19 13.66 -2.07
N ILE A 81 30.24 12.92 -2.65
CA ILE A 81 30.36 11.48 -2.91
C ILE A 81 30.39 11.27 -4.42
N LYS A 82 31.41 10.56 -4.91
CA LYS A 82 31.52 10.16 -6.32
C LYS A 82 31.49 8.65 -6.42
N LEU A 83 30.46 8.13 -7.09
CA LEU A 83 30.33 6.70 -7.36
C LEU A 83 30.89 6.36 -8.74
N HIS A 84 31.62 5.26 -8.82
CA HIS A 84 32.10 4.69 -10.04
C HIS A 84 31.55 3.29 -10.24
N PHE A 85 30.72 3.10 -11.26
CA PHE A 85 30.18 1.80 -11.64
C PHE A 85 31.11 1.15 -12.66
N ASN A 86 31.63 -0.03 -12.33
CA ASN A 86 32.48 -0.82 -13.25
C ASN A 86 31.62 -1.94 -13.85
N ASN A 87 31.77 -2.16 -15.17
CA ASN A 87 31.05 -3.20 -15.90
C ASN A 87 29.50 -3.07 -15.85
N GLY A 88 28.97 -1.85 -15.75
CA GLY A 88 27.55 -1.58 -15.84
C GLY A 88 26.99 -2.03 -17.20
N LYS A 89 25.78 -2.59 -17.19
CA LYS A 89 25.02 -2.86 -18.41
C LYS A 89 24.46 -1.54 -18.95
N ASN A 90 24.24 -1.45 -20.27
CA ASN A 90 23.71 -0.23 -20.91
C ASN A 90 22.18 -0.04 -20.71
N TYR A 91 21.50 -0.89 -19.95
CA TYR A 91 20.11 -0.74 -19.60
C TYR A 91 19.94 -0.81 -18.08
N CYS A 92 18.99 -0.05 -17.56
CA CYS A 92 18.76 0.03 -16.12
C CYS A 92 17.58 -0.82 -15.68
N LEU A 93 16.52 -0.92 -16.50
CA LEU A 93 15.27 -1.62 -16.16
C LEU A 93 14.70 -2.31 -17.41
N GLU A 94 14.38 -3.60 -17.29
CA GLU A 94 13.71 -4.33 -18.37
C GLU A 94 12.21 -3.93 -18.44
N ASP A 95 11.69 -3.78 -19.66
CA ASP A 95 10.30 -3.35 -19.93
C ASP A 95 9.25 -4.22 -19.22
N ARG A 96 9.54 -5.50 -19.03
CA ARG A 96 8.62 -6.45 -18.38
C ARG A 96 8.34 -6.15 -16.91
N PHE A 97 9.23 -5.43 -16.22
CA PHE A 97 9.05 -5.01 -14.83
C PHE A 97 8.35 -3.67 -14.68
N ARG A 98 8.16 -2.94 -15.77
CA ARG A 98 7.56 -1.60 -15.75
C ARG A 98 6.09 -1.68 -15.35
N SER A 99 5.70 -0.79 -14.47
CA SER A 99 4.32 -0.65 -13.97
C SER A 99 4.11 0.78 -13.48
N ARG A 100 2.93 1.36 -13.76
CA ARG A 100 2.60 2.73 -13.33
C ARG A 100 2.72 2.87 -11.82
N GLU A 101 2.26 1.88 -11.08
CA GLU A 101 2.27 1.86 -9.62
C GLU A 101 3.69 1.72 -9.07
N TRP A 102 4.46 0.77 -9.57
CA TRP A 102 5.83 0.53 -9.12
C TRP A 102 6.80 1.61 -9.57
N ASP A 103 6.65 2.15 -10.77
CA ASP A 103 7.52 3.20 -11.26
C ASP A 103 7.41 4.46 -10.38
N ASN A 104 6.22 4.77 -9.85
CA ASN A 104 6.04 5.85 -8.89
C ASN A 104 6.74 5.59 -7.55
N ILE A 105 6.64 4.36 -7.01
CA ILE A 105 7.37 3.97 -5.79
C ILE A 105 8.88 4.11 -6.02
N LEU A 106 9.38 3.58 -7.14
CA LEU A 106 10.81 3.60 -7.48
C LEU A 106 11.33 5.02 -7.73
N LYS A 107 10.56 5.90 -8.37
CA LYS A 107 10.92 7.31 -8.58
C LYS A 107 11.09 8.07 -7.26
N ASN A 108 10.24 7.80 -6.27
CA ASN A 108 10.34 8.45 -4.96
C ASN A 108 11.54 7.95 -4.14
N MET A 109 11.94 6.69 -4.30
CA MET A 109 12.99 6.09 -3.50
C MET A 109 14.40 6.12 -4.13
N ILE A 110 14.51 6.25 -5.46
CA ILE A 110 15.81 6.13 -6.17
C ILE A 110 16.31 7.50 -6.59
N LEU A 111 17.43 7.94 -6.00
CA LEU A 111 18.01 9.27 -6.20
C LEU A 111 18.29 9.61 -7.68
N ASN A 112 18.69 8.63 -8.48
CA ASN A 112 19.02 8.81 -9.89
C ASN A 112 18.05 8.10 -10.84
N TYR A 113 16.78 7.96 -10.47
CA TYR A 113 15.76 7.33 -11.32
C TYR A 113 15.58 8.02 -12.68
N ASN A 114 15.93 9.30 -12.79
CA ASN A 114 15.87 10.09 -14.00
C ASN A 114 16.74 9.58 -15.17
N ILE A 115 17.58 8.57 -14.94
CA ILE A 115 18.33 7.89 -16.02
C ILE A 115 17.50 6.78 -16.70
N ILE A 116 16.32 6.45 -16.17
CA ILE A 116 15.41 5.46 -16.74
C ILE A 116 14.44 6.20 -17.66
N ASP A 117 14.35 5.73 -18.90
CA ASP A 117 13.46 6.34 -19.90
C ASP A 117 11.99 6.21 -19.52
N GLU A 118 11.17 7.15 -19.98
CA GLU A 118 9.71 7.05 -19.89
C GLU A 118 9.22 5.82 -20.64
N TYR A 119 8.12 5.22 -20.16
CA TYR A 119 7.59 3.98 -20.71
C TYR A 119 6.16 4.17 -21.22
N ASP A 120 5.89 3.61 -22.40
CA ASP A 120 4.56 3.64 -23.03
C ASP A 120 3.73 2.41 -22.60
N TYR A 121 3.03 2.55 -21.48
CA TYR A 121 2.14 1.51 -20.96
C TYR A 121 0.97 1.20 -21.87
N ASP A 122 0.46 2.17 -22.60
CA ASP A 122 -0.68 1.97 -23.50
C ASP A 122 -0.27 1.13 -24.70
N LYS A 123 0.91 1.35 -25.24
CA LYS A 123 1.50 0.48 -26.27
C LYS A 123 1.67 -0.96 -25.75
N ARG A 124 2.18 -1.14 -24.54
CA ARG A 124 2.34 -2.47 -23.91
C ARG A 124 0.98 -3.18 -23.80
N ASN A 125 -0.04 -2.51 -23.25
CA ASN A 125 -1.37 -3.07 -23.06
C ASN A 125 -2.02 -3.42 -24.41
N ASN A 126 -1.84 -2.58 -25.43
CA ASN A 126 -2.32 -2.86 -26.78
C ASN A 126 -1.61 -4.05 -27.45
N LEU A 127 -0.33 -4.28 -27.17
CA LEU A 127 0.39 -5.49 -27.61
C LEU A 127 -0.12 -6.74 -26.89
N ARG A 128 -0.35 -6.66 -25.56
CA ARG A 128 -0.96 -7.76 -24.80
C ARG A 128 -2.35 -8.11 -25.32
N ALA A 129 -3.20 -7.13 -25.52
CA ALA A 129 -4.56 -7.35 -26.05
C ALA A 129 -4.58 -8.02 -27.44
N LYS A 130 -3.49 -7.89 -28.22
CA LYS A 130 -3.27 -8.60 -29.48
C LYS A 130 -2.64 -10.00 -29.30
N GLY A 131 -2.41 -10.45 -28.07
CA GLY A 131 -1.77 -11.72 -27.78
C GLY A 131 -0.27 -11.78 -28.09
N LEU A 132 0.39 -10.61 -28.23
CA LEU A 132 1.82 -10.50 -28.55
C LEU A 132 2.73 -10.46 -27.32
N LEU A 133 2.16 -10.24 -26.13
CA LEU A 133 2.86 -10.27 -24.84
C LEU A 133 2.10 -11.18 -23.87
N LYS A 134 2.83 -11.99 -23.12
CA LYS A 134 2.31 -12.86 -22.07
C LYS A 134 2.42 -12.16 -20.70
N GLY A 135 1.34 -12.25 -19.90
CA GLY A 135 1.29 -11.75 -18.53
C GLY A 135 0.21 -10.70 -18.32
N CYS A 136 0.17 -10.18 -17.11
CA CYS A 136 -0.88 -9.28 -16.63
C CYS A 136 -0.32 -8.25 -15.66
N ASP A 137 -1.08 -7.18 -15.40
CA ASP A 137 -0.79 -6.22 -14.34
C ASP A 137 -1.23 -6.75 -12.98
N TYR A 138 -2.32 -7.52 -12.96
CA TYR A 138 -2.97 -8.02 -11.77
C TYR A 138 -3.27 -9.51 -11.88
N LEU A 139 -2.76 -10.27 -10.92
CA LEU A 139 -3.02 -11.71 -10.83
C LEU A 139 -3.94 -11.98 -9.63
N ILE A 140 -5.02 -12.73 -9.85
CA ILE A 140 -5.92 -13.19 -8.79
C ILE A 140 -5.71 -14.70 -8.62
N ILE A 141 -5.24 -15.12 -7.44
CA ILE A 141 -5.18 -16.53 -7.04
C ILE A 141 -6.39 -16.80 -6.16
N THR A 142 -7.29 -17.64 -6.62
CA THR A 142 -8.54 -17.96 -5.92
C THR A 142 -8.50 -19.37 -5.32
N ALA A 143 -9.16 -19.55 -4.19
CA ALA A 143 -9.44 -20.89 -3.67
C ALA A 143 -10.23 -21.74 -4.68
N ASP A 144 -10.11 -23.07 -4.57
CA ASP A 144 -10.82 -24.03 -5.43
C ASP A 144 -12.28 -24.17 -4.98
N ASP A 145 -13.09 -23.22 -5.42
CA ASP A 145 -14.53 -23.17 -5.20
C ASP A 145 -15.19 -22.51 -6.41
N GLU A 146 -16.24 -23.12 -6.96
CA GLU A 146 -16.89 -22.65 -8.20
C GLU A 146 -17.47 -21.23 -8.07
N GLU A 147 -18.05 -20.89 -6.93
CA GLU A 147 -18.61 -19.56 -6.68
C GLU A 147 -17.50 -18.51 -6.54
N MET A 148 -16.43 -18.82 -5.79
CA MET A 148 -15.29 -17.93 -5.63
C MET A 148 -14.59 -17.67 -6.97
N ILE A 149 -14.41 -18.69 -7.82
CA ILE A 149 -13.87 -18.55 -9.17
C ILE A 149 -14.75 -17.60 -10.02
N SER A 150 -16.09 -17.76 -9.94
CA SER A 150 -17.03 -16.90 -10.65
C SER A 150 -16.95 -15.44 -10.20
N TYR A 151 -16.79 -15.18 -8.90
CA TYR A 151 -16.63 -13.83 -8.38
C TYR A 151 -15.24 -13.26 -8.68
N ALA A 152 -14.19 -14.08 -8.68
CA ALA A 152 -12.87 -13.68 -9.18
C ALA A 152 -12.92 -13.20 -10.64
N ASP A 153 -13.68 -13.91 -11.52
CA ASP A 153 -13.89 -13.45 -12.91
C ASP A 153 -14.72 -12.14 -12.98
N THR A 154 -15.66 -11.96 -12.08
CA THR A 154 -16.40 -10.69 -11.96
C THR A 154 -15.46 -9.52 -11.64
N LEU A 155 -14.55 -9.69 -10.69
CA LEU A 155 -13.53 -8.70 -10.37
C LEU A 155 -12.54 -8.50 -11.53
N ARG A 156 -12.10 -9.58 -12.18
CA ARG A 156 -11.24 -9.53 -13.37
C ARG A 156 -11.86 -8.65 -14.45
N ARG A 157 -13.12 -8.91 -14.82
CA ARG A 157 -13.82 -8.11 -15.84
C ARG A 157 -13.91 -6.64 -15.45
N PHE A 158 -14.21 -6.36 -14.19
CA PHE A 158 -14.27 -4.99 -13.69
C PHE A 158 -12.92 -4.27 -13.81
N ARG A 159 -11.80 -4.96 -13.54
CA ARG A 159 -10.45 -4.42 -13.66
C ARG A 159 -10.00 -4.30 -15.13
N GLU A 160 -10.30 -5.28 -15.97
CA GLU A 160 -10.05 -5.22 -17.41
C GLU A 160 -10.81 -4.02 -18.06
N GLU A 161 -12.05 -3.76 -17.66
CA GLU A 161 -12.79 -2.57 -18.08
C GLU A 161 -12.12 -1.25 -17.67
N GLN A 162 -11.28 -1.24 -16.66
CA GLN A 162 -10.49 -0.07 -16.23
C GLN A 162 -9.12 0.03 -16.92
N GLY A 163 -8.79 -0.91 -17.79
CA GLY A 163 -7.50 -0.96 -18.45
C GLY A 163 -6.40 -1.67 -17.65
N ILE A 164 -6.78 -2.40 -16.60
CA ILE A 164 -5.88 -3.20 -15.78
C ILE A 164 -5.94 -4.64 -16.27
N ALA A 165 -4.88 -5.06 -16.96
CA ALA A 165 -4.75 -6.41 -17.49
C ALA A 165 -4.76 -7.42 -16.34
N THR A 166 -5.80 -8.27 -16.25
CA THR A 166 -6.03 -9.14 -15.09
C THR A 166 -6.18 -10.60 -15.50
N GLU A 167 -5.55 -11.51 -14.74
CA GLU A 167 -5.66 -12.97 -14.90
C GLU A 167 -6.14 -13.61 -13.60
N VAL A 168 -6.91 -14.70 -13.71
CA VAL A 168 -7.40 -15.52 -12.59
C VAL A 168 -6.79 -16.89 -12.68
N ILE A 169 -6.26 -17.39 -11.56
CA ILE A 169 -5.67 -18.73 -11.43
C ILE A 169 -6.35 -19.45 -10.26
N ASN A 170 -6.81 -20.67 -10.50
CA ASN A 170 -7.28 -21.56 -9.44
C ASN A 170 -6.07 -22.10 -8.66
N ILE A 171 -6.14 -22.11 -7.33
CA ILE A 171 -5.08 -22.62 -6.46
C ILE A 171 -4.73 -24.08 -6.75
N ASP A 172 -5.69 -24.90 -7.20
CA ASP A 172 -5.46 -26.30 -7.56
C ASP A 172 -4.53 -26.48 -8.78
N ASP A 173 -4.51 -25.48 -9.70
CA ASP A 173 -3.61 -25.51 -10.86
C ASP A 173 -2.13 -25.36 -10.46
N ILE A 174 -1.84 -24.80 -9.29
CA ILE A 174 -0.48 -24.54 -8.81
C ILE A 174 -0.10 -25.31 -7.55
N GLY A 175 -1.09 -25.87 -6.86
CA GLY A 175 -0.96 -26.58 -5.58
C GLY A 175 -1.00 -25.65 -4.38
N ASN A 176 -1.90 -25.95 -3.44
CA ASN A 176 -2.14 -25.12 -2.24
C ASN A 176 -1.07 -25.34 -1.14
N HIS A 177 0.16 -24.97 -1.45
CA HIS A 177 1.31 -25.00 -0.54
C HIS A 177 2.11 -23.70 -0.68
N PRO A 178 2.60 -23.07 0.41
CA PRO A 178 3.30 -21.78 0.34
C PRO A 178 4.47 -21.76 -0.65
N ASP A 179 5.29 -22.82 -0.66
CA ASP A 179 6.41 -22.91 -1.58
C ASP A 179 5.96 -23.07 -3.04
N SER A 180 4.85 -23.78 -3.30
CA SER A 180 4.30 -23.94 -4.65
C SER A 180 3.80 -22.59 -5.18
N ILE A 181 3.05 -21.86 -4.37
CA ILE A 181 2.55 -20.51 -4.71
C ILE A 181 3.75 -19.57 -4.98
N ARG A 182 4.72 -19.54 -4.07
CA ARG A 182 5.92 -18.72 -4.23
C ARG A 182 6.71 -19.09 -5.48
N GLN A 183 6.89 -20.39 -5.76
CA GLN A 183 7.61 -20.85 -6.95
C GLN A 183 6.86 -20.49 -8.24
N PHE A 184 5.54 -20.59 -8.25
CA PHE A 184 4.70 -20.17 -9.37
C PHE A 184 4.84 -18.67 -9.63
N LEU A 185 4.71 -17.83 -8.60
CA LEU A 185 4.90 -16.39 -8.69
C LEU A 185 6.32 -16.01 -9.12
N LYS A 186 7.33 -16.71 -8.60
CA LYS A 186 8.73 -16.53 -9.03
C LYS A 186 8.94 -16.90 -10.50
N ASN A 187 8.30 -17.97 -10.99
CA ASN A 187 8.38 -18.33 -12.40
C ASN A 187 7.75 -17.25 -13.30
N ILE A 188 6.61 -16.67 -12.89
CA ILE A 188 6.01 -15.53 -13.60
C ILE A 188 6.96 -14.35 -13.59
N TYR A 189 7.50 -14.00 -12.43
CA TYR A 189 8.46 -12.90 -12.26
C TYR A 189 9.69 -13.04 -13.15
N ASP A 190 10.19 -14.26 -13.35
CA ASP A 190 11.40 -14.51 -14.14
C ASP A 190 11.15 -14.60 -15.64
N ASN A 191 9.95 -15.00 -16.09
CA ASN A 191 9.76 -15.49 -17.47
C ASN A 191 8.63 -14.79 -18.25
N TYR A 192 7.76 -13.99 -17.60
CA TYR A 192 6.67 -13.33 -18.32
C TYR A 192 7.10 -11.99 -18.92
N ASP A 193 6.48 -11.60 -20.05
CA ASP A 193 6.73 -10.33 -20.72
C ASP A 193 6.14 -9.15 -19.94
N ILE A 194 5.09 -9.40 -19.14
CA ILE A 194 4.49 -8.45 -18.20
C ILE A 194 4.47 -9.12 -16.84
N VAL A 195 5.28 -8.62 -15.92
CA VAL A 195 5.33 -9.09 -14.54
C VAL A 195 4.21 -8.41 -13.74
N PRO A 196 3.35 -9.16 -13.03
CA PRO A 196 2.29 -8.56 -12.23
C PRO A 196 2.80 -7.49 -11.28
N SER A 197 2.07 -6.40 -11.21
CA SER A 197 2.32 -5.34 -10.22
C SER A 197 1.79 -5.73 -8.85
N ALA A 198 0.69 -6.49 -8.85
CA ALA A 198 0.06 -7.00 -7.65
C ALA A 198 -0.50 -8.40 -7.83
N VAL A 199 -0.63 -9.12 -6.73
CA VAL A 199 -1.36 -10.37 -6.60
C VAL A 199 -2.44 -10.21 -5.52
N LEU A 200 -3.66 -10.69 -5.82
CA LEU A 200 -4.72 -10.89 -4.83
C LEU A 200 -4.79 -12.37 -4.46
N ILE A 201 -4.79 -12.64 -3.20
CA ILE A 201 -5.15 -13.93 -2.63
C ILE A 201 -6.64 -13.86 -2.25
N LEU A 202 -7.49 -14.50 -3.06
CA LEU A 202 -8.93 -14.60 -2.79
C LEU A 202 -9.21 -15.94 -2.10
N GLY A 203 -9.31 -15.89 -0.79
CA GLY A 203 -9.53 -17.03 0.08
C GLY A 203 -8.97 -16.81 1.47
N ASP A 204 -9.62 -17.43 2.44
CA ASP A 204 -9.18 -17.47 3.82
C ASP A 204 -7.89 -18.30 3.97
N TYR A 205 -7.23 -18.22 5.14
CA TYR A 205 -6.20 -19.18 5.47
C TYR A 205 -6.87 -20.50 5.90
N PRO A 206 -6.60 -21.63 5.23
CA PRO A 206 -7.35 -22.85 5.49
C PRO A 206 -7.00 -23.44 6.86
N ALA A 207 -7.92 -23.34 7.79
CA ALA A 207 -7.86 -24.07 9.05
C ALA A 207 -8.24 -25.54 8.80
N GLY A 208 -7.27 -26.42 8.73
CA GLY A 208 -7.50 -27.85 8.48
C GLY A 208 -7.84 -28.18 7.02
N SER A 209 -9.05 -28.71 6.74
CA SER A 209 -9.52 -29.08 5.41
C SER A 209 -10.46 -28.05 4.77
N GLY A 210 -10.45 -26.82 5.26
CA GLY A 210 -11.32 -25.74 4.77
C GLY A 210 -10.94 -25.25 3.37
N ILE A 211 -11.90 -24.59 2.71
CA ILE A 211 -11.69 -23.84 1.46
C ILE A 211 -10.80 -22.64 1.79
N GLY A 212 -9.75 -22.41 1.01
CA GLY A 212 -8.88 -21.25 1.24
C GLY A 212 -7.57 -21.34 0.47
N VAL A 213 -6.74 -20.32 0.63
CA VAL A 213 -5.40 -20.23 0.03
C VAL A 213 -4.37 -20.05 1.14
N THR A 214 -3.43 -21.01 1.22
CA THR A 214 -2.38 -21.03 2.23
C THR A 214 -1.35 -19.91 2.06
N THR A 215 -0.56 -19.68 3.12
CA THR A 215 0.61 -18.79 3.11
C THR A 215 1.70 -19.31 4.04
N PHE A 216 2.81 -18.58 4.17
CA PHE A 216 3.88 -18.94 5.07
C PHE A 216 3.51 -18.69 6.54
N ALA A 217 3.72 -19.72 7.37
CA ALA A 217 3.78 -19.62 8.82
C ALA A 217 5.25 -19.56 9.25
N MET A 218 5.64 -18.51 9.95
CA MET A 218 7.03 -18.22 10.31
C MET A 218 7.25 -18.34 11.80
N ASP A 219 8.46 -18.75 12.18
CA ASP A 219 8.91 -19.01 13.56
C ASP A 219 10.17 -18.20 13.93
N ASP A 220 10.37 -17.05 13.30
CA ASP A 220 11.54 -16.19 13.49
C ASP A 220 11.18 -14.79 14.05
N HIS A 221 10.10 -14.71 14.85
CA HIS A 221 9.71 -13.44 15.46
C HIS A 221 10.75 -12.99 16.50
N PRO A 222 11.33 -11.78 16.37
CA PRO A 222 12.41 -11.34 17.27
C PRO A 222 11.97 -11.15 18.74
N GLY A 223 10.65 -11.10 19.01
CA GLY A 223 10.08 -11.12 20.37
C GLY A 223 10.01 -12.51 21.02
N GLY A 224 10.38 -13.55 20.27
CA GLY A 224 10.48 -14.93 20.77
C GLY A 224 9.22 -15.78 20.55
N MET A 225 9.30 -17.03 21.00
CA MET A 225 8.32 -18.10 20.73
C MET A 225 6.87 -17.79 21.14
N GLN A 226 6.64 -16.84 22.04
CA GLN A 226 5.29 -16.43 22.44
C GLN A 226 4.51 -15.71 21.32
N TYR A 227 5.21 -15.27 20.27
CA TYR A 227 4.68 -14.59 19.10
C TYR A 227 4.82 -15.43 17.82
N GLU A 228 5.00 -16.74 17.98
CA GLU A 228 5.21 -17.70 16.91
C GLU A 228 4.19 -18.84 16.99
N PRO A 229 3.77 -19.38 15.84
CA PRO A 229 4.07 -18.88 14.50
C PRO A 229 3.23 -17.62 14.15
N TYR A 230 3.68 -16.84 13.15
CA TYR A 230 2.89 -15.77 12.54
C TYR A 230 2.73 -16.00 11.04
N LEU A 231 1.62 -15.55 10.45
CA LEU A 231 1.40 -15.68 9.01
C LEU A 231 1.94 -14.48 8.24
N THR A 232 2.41 -14.76 7.01
CA THR A 232 2.89 -13.70 6.12
C THR A 232 2.69 -14.00 4.64
N ASP A 233 1.83 -13.19 3.99
CA ASP A 233 1.69 -13.20 2.54
C ASP A 233 2.87 -12.49 1.85
N ASN A 234 3.55 -11.60 2.53
CA ASN A 234 4.68 -10.84 2.00
C ASN A 234 5.79 -11.75 1.48
N ARG A 235 6.03 -12.89 2.16
CA ARG A 235 7.04 -13.86 1.76
C ARG A 235 6.72 -14.59 0.45
N LEU A 236 5.47 -14.61 0.02
CA LEU A 236 5.09 -15.20 -1.27
C LEU A 236 5.76 -14.46 -2.45
N THR A 237 6.06 -13.18 -2.27
CA THR A 237 6.63 -12.30 -3.30
C THR A 237 7.98 -11.68 -2.96
N ASP A 238 8.56 -12.01 -1.80
CA ASP A 238 9.95 -11.69 -1.44
C ASP A 238 10.90 -12.70 -2.10
N PHE A 239 11.28 -12.49 -3.37
CA PHE A 239 12.04 -13.47 -4.14
C PHE A 239 13.54 -13.47 -3.84
N ASN A 240 14.08 -12.38 -3.35
CA ASN A 240 15.50 -12.22 -2.99
C ASN A 240 15.79 -12.47 -1.50
N ASN A 241 14.75 -12.71 -0.67
CA ASN A 241 14.79 -12.94 0.77
C ASN A 241 15.35 -11.78 1.61
N ASP A 242 15.14 -10.55 1.16
CA ASP A 242 15.50 -9.35 1.92
C ASP A 242 14.38 -8.87 2.85
N GLY A 243 13.20 -9.47 2.75
CA GLY A 243 12.01 -9.18 3.52
C GLY A 243 11.03 -8.25 2.82
N LEU A 244 11.40 -7.67 1.68
CA LEU A 244 10.57 -6.75 0.91
C LEU A 244 9.92 -7.47 -0.29
N PRO A 245 8.69 -7.12 -0.66
CA PRO A 245 7.99 -7.79 -1.75
C PRO A 245 8.35 -7.17 -3.10
N GLU A 246 8.60 -7.97 -4.13
CA GLU A 246 8.75 -7.53 -5.52
C GLU A 246 7.42 -7.41 -6.28
N ILE A 247 6.33 -7.93 -5.72
CA ILE A 247 4.95 -7.81 -6.21
C ILE A 247 4.08 -7.44 -4.99
N ALA A 248 3.22 -6.43 -5.12
CA ALA A 248 2.30 -6.08 -4.04
C ALA A 248 1.33 -7.23 -3.75
N VAL A 249 1.13 -7.57 -2.49
CA VAL A 249 0.20 -8.64 -2.08
C VAL A 249 -0.98 -8.06 -1.34
N ALA A 250 -2.16 -8.50 -1.73
CA ALA A 250 -3.43 -8.21 -1.08
C ALA A 250 -4.15 -9.52 -0.76
N ARG A 251 -4.98 -9.54 0.29
CA ARG A 251 -5.83 -10.69 0.63
C ARG A 251 -7.29 -10.25 0.80
N MET A 252 -8.19 -11.00 0.20
CA MET A 252 -9.61 -11.02 0.56
C MET A 252 -9.87 -12.35 1.28
N PRO A 253 -9.97 -12.35 2.63
CA PRO A 253 -10.04 -13.59 3.42
C PRO A 253 -11.47 -14.15 3.41
N ALA A 254 -11.95 -14.58 2.25
CA ALA A 254 -13.27 -15.18 2.08
C ALA A 254 -13.22 -16.67 2.39
N ALA A 255 -14.11 -17.14 3.26
CA ALA A 255 -14.25 -18.56 3.60
C ALA A 255 -15.19 -19.30 2.64
N ASP A 256 -16.03 -18.58 1.89
CA ASP A 256 -16.96 -19.12 0.90
C ASP A 256 -17.29 -18.11 -0.21
N GLY A 257 -18.11 -18.55 -1.19
CA GLY A 257 -18.56 -17.71 -2.30
C GLY A 257 -19.36 -16.48 -1.88
N ASN A 258 -20.17 -16.56 -0.81
CA ASN A 258 -20.96 -15.42 -0.34
C ASN A 258 -20.08 -14.33 0.24
N GLU A 259 -19.07 -14.67 1.03
CA GLU A 259 -18.11 -13.73 1.57
C GLU A 259 -17.25 -13.10 0.43
N ALA A 260 -16.82 -13.92 -0.54
CA ALA A 260 -16.12 -13.42 -1.72
C ALA A 260 -16.98 -12.41 -2.49
N ALA A 261 -18.26 -12.73 -2.72
CA ALA A 261 -19.20 -11.81 -3.35
C ALA A 261 -19.32 -10.49 -2.57
N GLY A 262 -19.52 -10.59 -1.26
CA GLY A 262 -19.67 -9.41 -0.38
C GLY A 262 -18.45 -8.48 -0.48
N MET A 263 -17.22 -9.01 -0.37
CA MET A 263 -15.99 -8.25 -0.45
C MET A 263 -15.80 -7.62 -1.84
N ILE A 264 -16.02 -8.39 -2.92
CA ILE A 264 -15.85 -7.92 -4.29
C ILE A 264 -16.88 -6.83 -4.64
N TYR A 265 -18.15 -7.03 -4.29
CA TYR A 265 -19.18 -6.03 -4.57
C TYR A 265 -19.03 -4.75 -3.75
N LYS A 266 -18.49 -4.82 -2.53
CA LYS A 266 -18.13 -3.61 -1.77
C LYS A 266 -17.17 -2.72 -2.59
N VAL A 267 -16.11 -3.31 -3.14
CA VAL A 267 -15.12 -2.57 -3.95
C VAL A 267 -15.74 -2.05 -5.25
N ILE A 268 -16.46 -2.91 -5.99
CA ILE A 268 -17.08 -2.52 -7.27
C ILE A 268 -18.10 -1.40 -7.06
N ASN A 269 -18.95 -1.50 -6.05
CA ASN A 269 -19.97 -0.49 -5.77
C ASN A 269 -19.35 0.83 -5.30
N TYR A 270 -18.33 0.77 -4.44
CA TYR A 270 -17.61 1.95 -3.99
C TYR A 270 -16.98 2.72 -5.16
N GLU A 271 -16.35 2.02 -6.12
CA GLU A 271 -15.70 2.68 -7.25
C GLU A 271 -16.68 3.11 -8.36
N ARG A 272 -17.80 2.40 -8.56
CA ARG A 272 -18.83 2.79 -9.52
C ARG A 272 -19.72 3.93 -9.03
N HIS A 273 -19.96 3.96 -7.72
CA HIS A 273 -20.88 4.88 -7.08
C HIS A 273 -20.24 5.58 -5.89
N PRO A 274 -19.11 6.31 -6.10
CA PRO A 274 -18.46 7.03 -5.01
C PRO A 274 -19.44 8.08 -4.43
N TYR A 275 -19.32 8.34 -3.15
CA TYR A 275 -20.28 9.15 -2.41
C TYR A 275 -20.28 10.62 -2.86
N ASP A 276 -21.48 11.18 -3.07
CA ASP A 276 -21.67 12.60 -3.46
C ASP A 276 -21.84 13.51 -2.21
N ASP A 277 -21.02 13.30 -1.21
CA ASP A 277 -21.04 14.10 0.02
C ASP A 277 -19.62 14.55 0.38
N ALA A 278 -19.39 15.86 0.32
CA ALA A 278 -18.08 16.43 0.61
C ALA A 278 -17.63 16.17 2.04
N SER A 279 -18.55 16.07 3.02
CA SER A 279 -18.22 15.84 4.43
C SER A 279 -17.54 14.48 4.66
N TYR A 280 -17.90 13.46 3.88
CA TYR A 280 -17.27 12.14 3.91
C TYR A 280 -15.77 12.22 3.64
N TYR A 281 -15.36 13.05 2.69
CA TYR A 281 -13.96 13.23 2.30
C TYR A 281 -13.22 14.27 3.13
N ASP A 282 -13.94 15.21 3.72
CA ASP A 282 -13.37 16.35 4.45
C ASP A 282 -12.99 16.01 5.89
N SER A 283 -13.56 14.94 6.45
CA SER A 283 -13.43 14.58 7.86
C SER A 283 -12.72 13.24 8.07
N PRO A 284 -11.43 13.08 7.69
CA PRO A 284 -10.66 11.89 8.06
C PRO A 284 -10.59 11.76 9.58
N VAL A 285 -10.46 10.53 10.08
CA VAL A 285 -10.44 10.25 11.51
C VAL A 285 -9.07 9.76 11.95
N THR A 286 -8.53 10.36 13.01
CA THR A 286 -7.39 9.85 13.75
C THR A 286 -7.83 9.47 15.16
N ALA A 287 -7.71 8.19 15.52
CA ALA A 287 -8.02 7.66 16.84
C ALA A 287 -6.74 7.13 17.49
N MET A 288 -6.52 7.43 18.76
CA MET A 288 -5.30 6.98 19.44
C MET A 288 -5.45 6.86 20.95
N GLY A 289 -4.70 5.90 21.53
CA GLY A 289 -4.47 5.80 22.97
C GLY A 289 -3.16 6.48 23.36
N TYR A 290 -3.22 7.43 24.28
CA TYR A 290 -2.01 8.06 24.81
C TYR A 290 -1.20 7.08 25.66
N GLU A 291 0.09 6.99 25.39
CA GLU A 291 1.06 6.34 26.27
C GLU A 291 2.38 7.13 26.30
N GLU A 292 2.79 7.52 27.50
CA GLU A 292 3.87 8.48 27.72
C GLU A 292 5.20 8.11 27.05
N SER A 293 5.53 6.81 27.00
CA SER A 293 6.80 6.31 26.44
C SER A 293 6.72 5.88 24.97
N ARG A 294 5.58 6.07 24.30
CA ARG A 294 5.32 5.67 22.91
C ARG A 294 5.13 6.89 22.01
N TRP A 295 5.08 6.64 20.70
CA TRP A 295 4.78 7.67 19.70
C TRP A 295 3.34 7.62 19.19
N PHE A 296 2.41 6.97 19.89
CA PHE A 296 1.04 6.81 19.43
C PHE A 296 0.37 8.16 19.16
N GLN A 297 0.43 9.08 20.13
CA GLN A 297 -0.05 10.45 20.00
C GLN A 297 0.71 11.24 18.94
N LEU A 298 2.02 11.06 18.85
CA LEU A 298 2.87 11.77 17.89
C LEU A 298 2.56 11.28 16.45
N CYS A 299 2.46 9.97 16.22
CA CYS A 299 2.11 9.40 14.93
C CYS A 299 0.75 9.90 14.45
N SER A 300 -0.27 9.84 15.31
CA SER A 300 -1.63 10.26 14.96
C SER A 300 -1.73 11.75 14.69
N GLU A 301 -1.05 12.58 15.48
CA GLU A 301 -1.09 14.04 15.31
C GLU A 301 -0.30 14.51 14.08
N VAL A 302 0.77 13.84 13.69
CA VAL A 302 1.47 14.11 12.42
C VAL A 302 0.51 13.92 11.23
N VAL A 303 -0.25 12.82 11.21
CA VAL A 303 -1.25 12.55 10.17
C VAL A 303 -2.40 13.56 10.21
N ASN A 304 -2.90 13.86 11.42
CA ASN A 304 -3.95 14.84 11.64
C ASN A 304 -3.53 16.23 11.13
N GLY A 305 -2.35 16.68 11.52
CA GLY A 305 -1.81 17.99 11.12
C GLY A 305 -1.54 18.08 9.62
N PHE A 306 -1.09 17.00 8.98
CA PHE A 306 -0.98 16.93 7.54
C PHE A 306 -2.35 17.16 6.87
N PHE A 307 -3.39 16.44 7.30
CA PHE A 307 -4.73 16.62 6.75
C PHE A 307 -5.26 18.05 6.94
N CYS A 308 -5.00 18.66 8.11
CA CYS A 308 -5.28 20.09 8.30
C CYS A 308 -4.52 20.97 7.30
N GLY A 309 -3.25 20.67 7.05
CA GLY A 309 -2.39 21.40 6.12
C GLY A 309 -2.87 21.37 4.67
N ILE A 310 -3.52 20.28 4.23
CA ILE A 310 -4.13 20.16 2.89
C ILE A 310 -5.59 20.61 2.85
N GLY A 311 -6.09 21.25 3.92
CA GLY A 311 -7.40 21.90 3.98
C GLY A 311 -8.55 20.99 4.38
N LYS A 312 -8.30 19.80 4.95
CA LYS A 312 -9.32 18.93 5.54
C LYS A 312 -9.57 19.27 7.02
N HIS A 313 -10.67 18.76 7.55
CA HIS A 313 -11.09 18.95 8.95
C HIS A 313 -11.08 17.62 9.69
N PRO A 314 -9.89 17.05 9.99
CA PRO A 314 -9.81 15.74 10.61
C PRO A 314 -10.42 15.73 12.02
N ARG A 315 -11.07 14.60 12.34
CA ARG A 315 -11.67 14.35 13.67
C ARG A 315 -10.68 13.57 14.52
N ARG A 316 -10.43 14.06 15.75
CA ARG A 316 -9.66 13.36 16.76
C ARG A 316 -10.58 12.54 17.66
N ILE A 317 -10.20 11.30 17.94
CA ILE A 317 -10.86 10.44 18.93
C ILE A 317 -9.73 9.92 19.83
N ASN A 318 -9.37 10.72 20.83
CA ASN A 318 -8.22 10.47 21.68
C ASN A 318 -8.65 9.92 23.04
N ALA A 319 -7.97 8.87 23.52
CA ALA A 319 -8.16 8.32 24.85
C ALA A 319 -6.82 8.14 25.55
N ILE A 320 -6.84 7.80 26.84
CA ILE A 320 -5.63 7.50 27.61
C ILE A 320 -5.52 6.00 27.77
N HIS A 321 -4.46 5.42 27.21
CA HIS A 321 -4.12 4.02 27.47
C HIS A 321 -3.42 3.91 28.83
N SER A 322 -2.35 4.66 29.03
CA SER A 322 -1.62 4.71 30.31
C SER A 322 -0.88 6.01 30.50
N GLY A 323 -0.56 6.33 31.77
CA GLY A 323 0.13 7.56 32.14
C GLY A 323 -0.77 8.78 32.28
N THR A 324 -0.17 9.96 32.30
CA THR A 324 -0.88 11.25 32.40
C THR A 324 -0.41 12.16 31.29
N PRO A 325 -1.30 12.59 30.38
CA PRO A 325 -0.93 13.54 29.34
C PRO A 325 -0.29 14.82 29.90
N SER A 326 0.77 15.26 29.24
CA SER A 326 1.53 16.46 29.63
C SER A 326 1.84 17.28 28.36
N ASP A 327 2.60 18.35 28.50
CA ASP A 327 3.05 19.15 27.34
C ASP A 327 4.10 18.45 26.48
N VAL A 328 4.69 17.34 26.97
CA VAL A 328 5.73 16.58 26.26
C VAL A 328 5.09 15.55 25.36
N TRP A 329 5.50 15.52 24.09
CA TRP A 329 4.98 14.58 23.11
C TRP A 329 5.18 13.11 23.51
N SER A 330 6.37 12.77 23.98
CA SER A 330 6.71 11.44 24.45
C SER A 330 8.06 11.46 25.20
N THR A 331 8.23 10.57 26.15
CA THR A 331 9.54 10.28 26.77
C THR A 331 10.35 9.25 25.95
N GLY A 332 9.78 8.73 24.89
CA GLY A 332 10.42 7.80 23.97
C GLY A 332 11.61 8.42 23.26
N GLN A 333 12.54 7.57 22.84
CA GLN A 333 13.76 8.02 22.16
C GLN A 333 13.46 8.65 20.80
N ASN A 334 14.34 9.57 20.39
CA ASN A 334 14.24 10.31 19.13
C ASN A 334 12.97 11.18 18.98
N THR A 335 12.18 11.35 20.02
CA THR A 335 11.00 12.22 20.01
C THR A 335 11.38 13.64 19.54
N GLU A 336 12.49 14.19 20.03
CA GLU A 336 12.97 15.52 19.60
C GLU A 336 13.26 15.58 18.10
N THR A 337 13.86 14.52 17.51
CA THR A 337 14.13 14.44 16.08
C THR A 337 12.84 14.44 15.26
N VAL A 338 11.84 13.68 15.70
CA VAL A 338 10.53 13.61 15.04
C VAL A 338 9.79 14.95 15.15
N VAL A 339 9.81 15.56 16.32
CA VAL A 339 9.20 16.89 16.55
C VAL A 339 9.93 17.99 15.77
N GLN A 340 11.24 17.92 15.63
CA GLN A 340 12.00 18.84 14.78
C GLN A 340 11.61 18.70 13.30
N TYR A 341 11.43 17.46 12.82
CA TYR A 341 11.09 17.20 11.42
C TYR A 341 9.64 17.58 11.08
N PHE A 342 8.67 17.14 11.89
CA PHE A 342 7.26 17.40 11.64
C PHE A 342 6.72 18.67 12.30
N GLY A 343 7.48 19.28 13.21
CA GLY A 343 7.10 20.47 13.97
C GLY A 343 7.30 21.78 13.22
N PRO A 344 7.24 22.92 13.94
CA PRO A 344 7.22 24.26 13.33
C PRO A 344 8.50 24.63 12.55
N GLU A 345 9.63 24.00 12.87
CA GLU A 345 10.91 24.22 12.17
C GLU A 345 11.07 23.32 10.92
N GLY A 346 10.21 22.31 10.77
CA GLY A 346 10.19 21.37 9.66
C GLY A 346 8.90 21.45 8.85
N CYS A 347 8.13 20.36 8.80
CA CYS A 347 6.89 20.27 8.01
C CYS A 347 5.75 21.16 8.53
N GLY A 348 5.75 21.52 9.80
CA GLY A 348 4.71 22.34 10.41
C GLY A 348 3.39 21.60 10.68
N TYR A 349 3.39 20.26 10.70
CA TYR A 349 2.17 19.48 10.94
C TYR A 349 1.76 19.46 12.40
N ILE A 350 2.72 19.51 13.32
CA ILE A 350 2.48 19.50 14.76
C ILE A 350 3.13 20.69 15.44
N PRO A 351 2.61 21.20 16.57
CA PRO A 351 3.31 22.17 17.40
C PRO A 351 4.49 21.52 18.16
N SER A 352 5.35 22.34 18.74
CA SER A 352 6.52 21.88 19.52
C SER A 352 6.14 21.05 20.76
N THR A 353 4.93 21.25 21.28
CA THR A 353 4.41 20.57 22.48
C THR A 353 2.99 20.05 22.25
N MET A 354 2.56 19.12 23.09
CA MET A 354 1.25 18.49 23.04
C MET A 354 0.14 19.30 23.75
N ALA A 355 0.44 20.51 24.25
CA ALA A 355 -0.45 21.32 25.09
C ALA A 355 -1.82 21.67 24.42
N HIS A 356 -1.95 21.51 23.10
CA HIS A 356 -3.20 21.74 22.36
C HIS A 356 -4.20 20.57 22.46
N LEU A 357 -3.77 19.41 22.95
CA LEU A 357 -4.61 18.22 23.08
C LEU A 357 -5.28 18.22 24.46
N GLU A 358 -6.55 18.55 24.50
CA GLU A 358 -7.33 18.69 25.74
C GLU A 358 -8.41 17.62 25.91
N ASP A 359 -8.90 17.01 24.82
CA ASP A 359 -9.99 16.02 24.87
C ASP A 359 -9.41 14.60 24.81
N TRP A 360 -9.46 13.91 25.95
CA TRP A 360 -8.97 12.55 26.16
C TRP A 360 -10.11 11.57 26.49
N ASN A 361 -11.34 11.92 26.14
CA ASN A 361 -12.52 11.14 26.50
C ASN A 361 -13.07 10.34 25.31
N GLY A 362 -12.26 10.14 24.27
CA GLY A 362 -12.62 9.34 23.11
C GLY A 362 -13.08 7.94 23.51
N SER A 363 -14.12 7.45 22.84
CA SER A 363 -14.79 6.20 23.21
C SER A 363 -15.09 5.35 21.98
N SER A 364 -15.45 4.07 22.21
CA SER A 364 -15.95 3.18 21.18
C SER A 364 -17.20 3.73 20.47
N GLN A 365 -18.04 4.50 21.19
CA GLN A 365 -19.21 5.12 20.59
C GLN A 365 -18.82 6.23 19.60
N ASP A 366 -17.75 6.98 19.87
CA ASP A 366 -17.27 8.02 18.96
C ASP A 366 -16.70 7.41 17.68
N ILE A 367 -16.01 6.28 17.79
CA ILE A 367 -15.55 5.49 16.62
C ILE A 367 -16.75 4.98 15.82
N THR A 368 -17.74 4.38 16.49
CA THR A 368 -18.97 3.91 15.84
C THR A 368 -19.67 5.04 15.12
N ASN A 369 -19.87 6.19 15.79
CA ASN A 369 -20.52 7.36 15.19
C ASN A 369 -19.74 7.88 13.97
N ALA A 370 -18.40 7.94 14.05
CA ALA A 370 -17.56 8.39 12.95
C ALA A 370 -17.68 7.49 11.71
N ILE A 371 -17.72 6.17 11.90
CA ILE A 371 -17.90 5.21 10.82
C ILE A 371 -19.33 5.29 10.25
N GLN A 372 -20.35 5.38 11.09
CA GLN A 372 -21.76 5.44 10.67
C GLN A 372 -22.13 6.76 9.98
N GLU A 373 -21.59 7.88 10.42
CA GLU A 373 -21.73 9.16 9.73
C GLU A 373 -20.99 9.18 8.40
N GLY A 374 -19.96 8.34 8.24
CA GLY A 374 -19.12 8.16 7.08
C GLY A 374 -17.86 9.00 7.13
N THR A 375 -16.74 8.31 6.98
CA THR A 375 -15.41 8.89 6.77
C THR A 375 -14.65 8.05 5.74
N PHE A 376 -13.88 8.68 4.85
CA PHE A 376 -13.16 7.92 3.82
C PHE A 376 -11.97 7.13 4.40
N ILE A 377 -11.39 7.59 5.52
CA ILE A 377 -10.28 6.94 6.20
C ILE A 377 -10.38 7.11 7.72
N ILE A 378 -10.12 6.03 8.44
CA ILE A 378 -9.85 6.05 9.86
C ILE A 378 -8.50 5.40 10.14
N GLN A 379 -7.63 6.11 10.85
CA GLN A 379 -6.40 5.57 11.40
C GLN A 379 -6.55 5.37 12.90
N HIS A 380 -6.13 4.22 13.38
CA HIS A 380 -6.01 3.96 14.81
C HIS A 380 -4.56 3.62 15.18
N ARG A 381 -4.06 4.23 16.26
CA ARG A 381 -2.73 3.98 16.79
C ARG A 381 -2.75 3.80 18.31
N ASP A 382 -2.56 2.58 18.75
CA ASP A 382 -2.42 2.17 20.14
C ASP A 382 -1.94 0.71 20.18
N HIS A 383 -2.15 0.01 21.26
CA HIS A 383 -2.10 -1.43 21.34
C HIS A 383 -3.26 -2.08 20.58
N GLY A 384 -3.09 -3.34 20.23
CA GLY A 384 -4.13 -4.14 19.60
C GLY A 384 -4.00 -5.61 19.96
N THR A 385 -5.11 -6.32 19.85
CA THR A 385 -5.19 -7.76 20.00
C THR A 385 -5.86 -8.36 18.76
N PHE A 386 -5.97 -9.66 18.72
CA PHE A 386 -6.68 -10.38 17.66
C PHE A 386 -8.08 -9.81 17.36
N LYS A 387 -8.84 -9.38 18.38
CA LYS A 387 -10.23 -8.92 18.23
C LYS A 387 -10.46 -7.45 18.54
N THR A 388 -9.46 -6.73 19.01
CA THR A 388 -9.71 -5.38 19.55
C THR A 388 -8.59 -4.41 19.24
N TRP A 389 -8.94 -3.15 19.11
CA TRP A 389 -8.08 -2.03 19.43
C TRP A 389 -8.01 -1.83 20.95
N GLY A 390 -6.90 -1.26 21.43
CA GLY A 390 -6.71 -0.88 22.81
C GLY A 390 -7.59 0.32 23.20
N GLU A 391 -7.00 1.52 23.19
CA GLU A 391 -7.75 2.75 23.48
C GLU A 391 -7.73 3.73 22.29
N PRO A 392 -8.84 4.38 21.93
CA PRO A 392 -10.19 4.06 22.37
C PRO A 392 -10.57 2.61 22.01
N TYR A 393 -11.09 1.89 23.00
CA TYR A 393 -11.42 0.47 22.82
C TYR A 393 -12.44 0.26 21.70
N TYR A 394 -12.13 -0.66 20.77
CA TYR A 394 -13.06 -1.08 19.72
C TYR A 394 -12.90 -2.58 19.44
N SER A 395 -14.00 -3.29 19.18
CA SER A 395 -13.96 -4.75 19.08
C SER A 395 -14.69 -5.30 17.87
N THR A 396 -14.43 -6.56 17.53
CA THR A 396 -15.15 -7.31 16.50
C THR A 396 -16.66 -7.35 16.73
N ASP A 397 -17.12 -7.34 18.00
CA ASP A 397 -18.55 -7.29 18.34
C ASP A 397 -19.19 -5.94 18.01
N LEU A 398 -18.45 -4.85 18.13
CA LEU A 398 -18.91 -3.52 17.70
C LEU A 398 -18.93 -3.40 16.18
N ILE A 399 -17.95 -3.99 15.48
CA ILE A 399 -17.94 -4.04 14.01
C ILE A 399 -19.16 -4.78 13.47
N ARG A 400 -19.60 -5.87 14.12
CA ARG A 400 -20.82 -6.62 13.74
C ARG A 400 -22.11 -5.78 13.82
N GLN A 401 -22.11 -4.70 14.58
CA GLN A 401 -23.25 -3.83 14.79
C GLN A 401 -23.28 -2.61 13.87
N LEU A 402 -22.25 -2.47 13.02
CA LEU A 402 -22.21 -1.38 12.05
C LEU A 402 -23.26 -1.59 10.97
N ASP A 403 -23.91 -0.51 10.57
CA ASP A 403 -24.91 -0.44 9.51
C ASP A 403 -24.65 0.74 8.54
N ASN A 404 -23.40 1.22 8.51
CA ASN A 404 -22.99 2.34 7.65
C ASN A 404 -23.10 1.99 6.16
N GLU A 405 -23.80 2.83 5.40
CA GLU A 405 -23.86 2.74 3.94
C GLU A 405 -22.56 3.22 3.26
N ARG A 406 -21.81 4.09 3.94
CA ARG A 406 -20.57 4.69 3.44
C ARG A 406 -19.38 3.95 4.04
N LEU A 407 -18.71 3.15 3.22
CA LEU A 407 -17.59 2.32 3.67
C LEU A 407 -16.33 3.16 3.89
N THR A 408 -15.56 2.83 4.93
CA THR A 408 -14.29 3.48 5.25
C THR A 408 -13.09 2.61 4.85
N PHE A 409 -11.94 3.23 4.64
CA PHE A 409 -10.65 2.55 4.66
C PHE A 409 -10.07 2.60 6.08
N VAL A 410 -9.61 1.46 6.60
CA VAL A 410 -9.10 1.34 7.97
C VAL A 410 -7.59 1.13 7.96
N MET A 411 -6.83 2.06 8.58
CA MET A 411 -5.42 1.92 8.88
C MET A 411 -5.25 1.55 10.36
N SER A 412 -5.10 0.25 10.65
CA SER A 412 -4.86 -0.27 12.00
C SER A 412 -3.37 -0.44 12.24
N ALA A 413 -2.71 0.59 12.76
CA ALA A 413 -1.28 0.56 13.08
C ALA A 413 -1.04 -0.02 14.49
N ASN A 414 -1.55 -1.23 14.72
CA ASN A 414 -1.57 -1.93 16.02
C ASN A 414 -1.05 -3.36 15.87
N CYS A 415 -0.77 -4.01 17.00
CA CYS A 415 -0.43 -5.44 17.02
C CYS A 415 -1.65 -6.31 16.69
N MET A 416 -1.45 -7.47 16.09
CA MET A 416 -2.34 -8.64 15.98
C MET A 416 -3.73 -8.41 15.34
N THR A 417 -4.06 -7.20 14.92
CA THR A 417 -5.39 -6.90 14.35
C THR A 417 -5.62 -7.51 12.96
N GLY A 418 -4.58 -8.00 12.33
CA GLY A 418 -4.59 -8.72 11.06
C GLY A 418 -4.11 -10.17 11.17
N ASP A 419 -4.25 -10.82 12.32
CA ASP A 419 -3.87 -12.23 12.53
C ASP A 419 -4.94 -13.17 11.95
N PHE A 420 -4.89 -13.37 10.64
CA PHE A 420 -5.90 -14.08 9.85
C PHE A 420 -5.75 -15.62 9.84
N GLY A 421 -4.95 -16.21 10.74
CA GLY A 421 -4.69 -17.63 10.63
C GLY A 421 -4.67 -18.42 11.93
N PHE A 422 -4.43 -17.78 13.05
CA PHE A 422 -4.30 -18.45 14.33
C PHE A 422 -5.38 -18.04 15.34
N GLY A 423 -6.54 -17.63 14.82
CA GLY A 423 -7.67 -17.25 15.63
C GLY A 423 -8.06 -18.30 16.68
N TYR A 424 -8.60 -17.84 17.78
CA TYR A 424 -9.12 -18.68 18.85
C TYR A 424 -10.43 -19.34 18.39
N GLY A 425 -10.33 -20.48 17.71
CA GLY A 425 -11.47 -21.20 17.13
C GLY A 425 -11.93 -20.62 15.77
N ASP A 426 -13.27 -20.63 15.53
CA ASP A 426 -13.88 -20.14 14.29
C ASP A 426 -14.12 -18.61 14.28
N ASP A 427 -13.37 -17.86 15.08
CA ASP A 427 -13.58 -16.42 15.23
C ASP A 427 -12.67 -15.63 14.29
N ASP A 428 -13.23 -14.65 13.59
CA ASP A 428 -12.48 -13.72 12.75
C ASP A 428 -11.54 -12.82 13.56
N CYS A 429 -10.40 -12.49 13.01
CA CYS A 429 -9.60 -11.37 13.51
C CYS A 429 -10.29 -10.02 13.23
N PHE A 430 -9.75 -8.96 13.80
CA PHE A 430 -10.32 -7.61 13.67
C PHE A 430 -10.43 -7.17 12.19
N ALA A 431 -9.39 -7.39 11.38
CA ALA A 431 -9.38 -7.05 9.95
C ALA A 431 -10.38 -7.91 9.16
N GLU A 432 -10.42 -9.24 9.40
CA GLU A 432 -11.37 -10.14 8.75
C GLU A 432 -12.81 -9.74 9.05
N ARG A 433 -13.10 -9.36 10.30
CA ARG A 433 -14.44 -8.94 10.68
C ARG A 433 -14.91 -7.71 9.89
N PHE A 434 -14.05 -6.73 9.67
CA PHE A 434 -14.36 -5.58 8.80
C PHE A 434 -14.55 -6.00 7.34
N MET A 435 -13.74 -6.94 6.86
CA MET A 435 -13.84 -7.40 5.47
C MET A 435 -15.09 -8.22 5.20
N ARG A 436 -15.44 -9.13 6.12
CA ARG A 436 -16.61 -10.04 6.00
C ARG A 436 -17.94 -9.36 6.31
N SER A 437 -17.96 -8.29 7.12
CA SER A 437 -19.17 -7.51 7.37
C SER A 437 -19.64 -6.82 6.08
N GLU A 438 -20.94 -6.81 5.84
CA GLU A 438 -21.55 -6.08 4.72
C GLU A 438 -21.27 -4.56 4.80
N HIS A 439 -21.24 -4.06 6.02
CA HIS A 439 -20.94 -2.67 6.39
C HIS A 439 -19.52 -2.55 6.96
N GLY A 440 -19.16 -1.35 7.39
CA GLY A 440 -17.86 -1.05 8.01
C GLY A 440 -16.81 -0.61 7.01
N ALA A 441 -15.89 -1.48 6.59
CA ALA A 441 -14.74 -1.11 5.78
C ALA A 441 -14.77 -1.73 4.37
N VAL A 442 -14.20 -0.99 3.40
CA VAL A 442 -13.94 -1.48 2.04
C VAL A 442 -12.57 -2.15 1.95
N ALA A 443 -11.61 -1.73 2.79
CA ALA A 443 -10.30 -2.34 2.92
C ALA A 443 -9.69 -1.99 4.29
N VAL A 444 -8.74 -2.82 4.73
CA VAL A 444 -8.09 -2.71 6.04
C VAL A 444 -6.59 -2.97 5.91
N ILE A 445 -5.77 -2.26 6.67
CA ILE A 445 -4.39 -2.66 6.98
C ILE A 445 -4.32 -3.08 8.43
N GLY A 446 -3.68 -4.23 8.71
CA GLY A 446 -3.46 -4.75 10.05
C GLY A 446 -2.23 -5.65 10.14
N ALA A 447 -1.67 -5.78 11.33
CA ALA A 447 -0.50 -6.63 11.58
C ALA A 447 -0.93 -8.03 12.02
N SER A 448 -0.29 -9.07 11.46
CA SER A 448 -0.59 -10.47 11.77
C SER A 448 0.01 -10.96 13.09
N GLN A 449 0.83 -10.16 13.78
CA GLN A 449 1.38 -10.50 15.09
C GLN A 449 1.82 -9.23 15.84
N ALA A 450 2.38 -9.38 17.04
CA ALA A 450 2.97 -8.30 17.83
C ALA A 450 4.02 -7.53 17.02
N SER A 451 3.92 -6.22 17.02
CA SER A 451 4.75 -5.31 16.22
C SER A 451 5.52 -4.33 17.12
N TYR A 452 6.36 -3.49 16.53
CA TYR A 452 7.27 -2.63 17.29
C TYR A 452 6.88 -1.17 17.24
N SER A 453 6.77 -0.52 18.41
CA SER A 453 6.69 0.94 18.51
C SER A 453 7.86 1.61 17.78
N TYR A 454 7.65 2.83 17.32
CA TYR A 454 8.57 3.64 16.52
C TYR A 454 8.80 3.11 15.09
N VAL A 455 8.87 1.79 14.90
CA VAL A 455 8.99 1.14 13.59
C VAL A 455 7.68 1.23 12.84
N ASN A 456 6.56 0.89 13.51
CA ASN A 456 5.22 1.03 12.95
C ASN A 456 4.93 2.48 12.53
N ASP A 457 5.32 3.44 13.37
CA ASP A 457 5.08 4.87 13.11
C ASP A 457 5.81 5.34 11.84
N THR A 458 7.07 4.93 11.69
CA THR A 458 7.87 5.23 10.49
C THR A 458 7.28 4.58 9.23
N TYR A 459 6.81 3.33 9.33
CA TYR A 459 6.09 2.65 8.24
C TYR A 459 4.82 3.41 7.84
N VAL A 460 4.02 3.86 8.82
CA VAL A 460 2.79 4.63 8.59
C VAL A 460 3.09 5.92 7.83
N TRP A 461 4.15 6.64 8.16
CA TRP A 461 4.49 7.87 7.44
C TRP A 461 4.87 7.61 5.98
N GLY A 462 5.62 6.56 5.68
CA GLY A 462 5.90 6.16 4.29
C GLY A 462 4.65 5.70 3.52
N PHE A 463 3.68 5.08 4.21
CA PHE A 463 2.38 4.76 3.65
C PHE A 463 1.61 6.01 3.23
N TYR A 464 1.53 7.01 4.12
CA TYR A 464 0.82 8.26 3.82
C TYR A 464 1.50 9.06 2.71
N ASP A 465 2.82 9.07 2.65
CA ASP A 465 3.56 9.77 1.60
C ASP A 465 3.26 9.23 0.20
N ASN A 466 3.08 7.92 0.05
CA ASN A 466 2.71 7.34 -1.24
C ASN A 466 1.27 7.71 -1.67
N LEU A 467 0.35 7.85 -0.72
CA LEU A 467 -1.03 8.27 -1.01
C LEU A 467 -1.14 9.78 -1.25
N TRP A 468 -0.37 10.57 -0.53
CA TRP A 468 -0.36 12.04 -0.63
C TRP A 468 1.06 12.54 -0.79
N ASN A 469 1.41 12.82 -2.02
CA ASN A 469 2.70 13.42 -2.36
C ASN A 469 2.95 14.68 -1.50
N GLY A 470 4.13 14.76 -0.90
CA GLY A 470 4.56 15.84 -0.03
C GLY A 470 4.17 15.67 1.44
N PHE A 471 3.65 14.50 1.85
CA PHE A 471 3.58 14.15 3.27
C PHE A 471 4.98 14.12 3.89
N LEU A 472 5.96 13.58 3.17
CA LEU A 472 7.39 13.62 3.49
C LEU A 472 8.12 14.46 2.43
N PRO A 473 8.20 15.78 2.56
CA PRO A 473 8.65 16.68 1.49
C PRO A 473 10.09 16.44 1.03
N ASP A 474 10.90 15.73 1.80
CA ASP A 474 12.29 15.40 1.47
C ASP A 474 12.44 13.98 0.87
N TYR A 475 11.35 13.24 0.69
CA TYR A 475 11.37 11.83 0.23
C TYR A 475 10.76 11.62 -1.15
N GLY A 476 11.05 12.41 -2.10
CA GLY A 476 10.49 12.31 -3.45
C GLY A 476 9.30 13.26 -3.63
N ASN A 477 8.82 13.36 -4.87
CA ASN A 477 7.77 14.32 -5.22
C ASN A 477 6.86 13.81 -6.35
N GLU A 478 6.88 12.50 -6.63
CA GLU A 478 6.07 11.91 -7.70
C GLU A 478 4.70 11.50 -7.18
N GLN A 479 3.66 12.07 -7.75
CA GLN A 479 2.28 11.73 -7.44
C GLN A 479 1.86 10.47 -8.21
N SER A 480 1.28 9.51 -7.53
CA SER A 480 0.62 8.38 -8.19
C SER A 480 -0.64 8.81 -8.94
N ASP A 481 -0.91 8.18 -10.09
CA ASP A 481 -2.14 8.42 -10.88
C ASP A 481 -3.40 8.14 -10.06
N PHE A 482 -3.32 7.16 -9.15
CA PHE A 482 -4.40 6.74 -8.26
C PHE A 482 -3.88 6.51 -6.84
N GLN A 483 -4.67 6.86 -5.85
CA GLN A 483 -4.43 6.54 -4.44
C GLN A 483 -4.83 5.09 -4.18
N ARG A 484 -3.84 4.19 -4.15
CA ARG A 484 -4.02 2.74 -3.98
C ARG A 484 -3.37 2.26 -2.68
N PRO A 485 -4.14 2.00 -1.61
CA PRO A 485 -3.58 1.64 -0.31
C PRO A 485 -2.72 0.36 -0.30
N ALA A 486 -2.97 -0.60 -1.20
CA ALA A 486 -2.12 -1.79 -1.31
C ALA A 486 -0.68 -1.45 -1.75
N PHE A 487 -0.53 -0.55 -2.71
CA PHE A 487 0.79 -0.08 -3.16
C PHE A 487 1.43 0.85 -2.13
N ALA A 488 0.62 1.65 -1.43
CA ALA A 488 1.10 2.45 -0.31
C ALA A 488 1.61 1.59 0.86
N ASN A 489 1.00 0.42 1.11
CA ASN A 489 1.51 -0.57 2.07
C ASN A 489 2.94 -1.03 1.69
N VAL A 490 3.17 -1.29 0.41
CA VAL A 490 4.50 -1.64 -0.10
C VAL A 490 5.47 -0.46 0.02
N ALA A 491 5.06 0.73 -0.42
CA ALA A 491 5.88 1.94 -0.35
C ALA A 491 6.30 2.27 1.10
N GLY A 492 5.39 2.12 2.07
CA GLY A 492 5.70 2.27 3.50
C GLY A 492 6.78 1.31 4.00
N LYS A 493 6.78 0.06 3.52
CA LYS A 493 7.82 -0.94 3.85
C LYS A 493 9.17 -0.54 3.26
N TYR A 494 9.20 -0.08 2.00
CA TYR A 494 10.42 0.40 1.35
C TYR A 494 10.95 1.68 1.99
N TYR A 495 10.08 2.63 2.34
CA TYR A 495 10.46 3.83 3.09
C TYR A 495 11.08 3.47 4.44
N LEU A 496 10.44 2.57 5.20
CA LEU A 496 10.97 2.08 6.47
C LEU A 496 12.34 1.43 6.30
N ASN A 497 12.58 0.70 5.21
CA ASN A 497 13.88 0.12 4.92
C ASN A 497 14.98 1.19 4.75
N GLN A 498 14.69 2.25 4.02
CA GLN A 498 15.63 3.34 3.74
C GLN A 498 15.79 4.31 4.91
N SER A 499 14.78 4.45 5.76
CA SER A 499 14.79 5.39 6.89
C SER A 499 15.93 5.09 7.85
N SER A 500 16.62 6.15 8.30
CA SER A 500 17.63 6.05 9.36
C SER A 500 17.05 6.13 10.78
N TRP A 501 15.76 6.45 10.92
CA TRP A 501 15.10 6.49 12.23
C TRP A 501 13.81 5.65 12.21
N PRO A 502 13.47 5.05 13.38
CA PRO A 502 14.09 5.21 14.71
C PRO A 502 15.46 4.53 14.85
N TYR A 503 16.22 4.26 13.98
CA TYR A 503 17.50 3.60 13.72
C TYR A 503 17.34 2.60 12.59
N ASN A 504 18.43 2.25 11.94
CA ASN A 504 18.47 1.14 10.98
C ASN A 504 18.50 -0.19 11.75
N HIS A 505 17.34 -0.61 12.29
CA HIS A 505 17.24 -1.70 13.24
C HIS A 505 16.76 -3.01 12.59
N SER A 506 17.16 -4.15 13.13
CA SER A 506 16.76 -5.49 12.67
C SER A 506 15.24 -5.73 12.74
N PHE A 507 14.52 -5.00 13.61
CA PHE A 507 13.07 -5.10 13.73
C PHE A 507 12.27 -4.52 12.57
N LYS A 508 12.90 -3.76 11.66
CA LYS A 508 12.24 -3.34 10.42
C LYS A 508 11.78 -4.53 9.60
N ARG A 509 12.60 -5.58 9.51
CA ARG A 509 12.31 -6.77 8.72
C ARG A 509 11.03 -7.47 9.17
N ILE A 510 10.79 -7.60 10.48
CA ILE A 510 9.56 -8.22 10.98
C ILE A 510 8.34 -7.36 10.61
N THR A 511 8.44 -6.04 10.67
CA THR A 511 7.37 -5.13 10.30
C THR A 511 6.95 -5.31 8.82
N TYR A 512 7.91 -5.58 7.90
CA TYR A 512 7.58 -5.88 6.50
C TYR A 512 6.73 -7.16 6.37
N GLN A 513 6.98 -8.16 7.21
CA GLN A 513 6.27 -9.43 7.20
C GLN A 513 4.88 -9.32 7.84
N LEU A 514 4.70 -8.47 8.85
CA LEU A 514 3.49 -8.42 9.66
C LEU A 514 2.36 -7.60 9.04
N PHE A 515 2.64 -6.44 8.41
CA PHE A 515 1.58 -5.58 7.92
C PHE A 515 1.02 -6.07 6.58
N HIS A 516 -0.25 -6.49 6.62
CA HIS A 516 -1.03 -6.98 5.48
C HIS A 516 -2.07 -5.95 5.05
N TYR A 517 -2.35 -5.95 3.75
CA TYR A 517 -3.47 -5.24 3.17
C TYR A 517 -4.59 -6.23 2.86
N PHE A 518 -5.73 -6.02 3.49
CA PHE A 518 -6.96 -6.77 3.26
C PHE A 518 -7.88 -5.96 2.36
N GLY A 519 -8.17 -6.50 1.18
CA GLY A 519 -8.96 -5.82 0.15
C GLY A 519 -8.45 -6.11 -1.26
N ASP A 520 -8.96 -5.40 -2.26
CA ASP A 520 -8.50 -5.50 -3.64
C ASP A 520 -7.24 -4.65 -3.86
N ALA A 521 -6.18 -5.23 -4.42
CA ALA A 521 -4.91 -4.54 -4.63
C ALA A 521 -5.02 -3.28 -5.51
N TYR A 522 -5.96 -3.28 -6.45
CA TYR A 522 -6.20 -2.14 -7.34
C TYR A 522 -7.34 -1.23 -6.86
N PHE A 523 -7.84 -1.43 -5.64
CA PHE A 523 -8.81 -0.53 -5.03
C PHE A 523 -8.32 0.92 -5.08
N GLN A 524 -9.20 1.82 -5.54
CA GLN A 524 -8.95 3.25 -5.59
C GLN A 524 -9.61 3.93 -4.38
N LEU A 525 -8.80 4.52 -3.50
CA LEU A 525 -9.29 5.34 -2.40
C LEU A 525 -9.66 6.74 -2.93
N PHE A 526 -10.93 7.11 -2.84
CA PHE A 526 -11.35 8.48 -3.09
C PHE A 526 -11.07 9.33 -1.85
N SER A 527 -10.36 10.42 -2.02
CA SER A 527 -9.99 11.35 -0.95
C SER A 527 -10.62 12.75 -1.09
N GLU A 528 -11.30 12.99 -2.22
CA GLU A 528 -12.03 14.22 -2.51
C GLU A 528 -13.41 13.87 -3.12
N LYS A 529 -14.39 14.76 -2.94
CA LYS A 529 -15.68 14.64 -3.61
C LYS A 529 -15.47 14.48 -5.12
N PRO A 530 -15.99 13.41 -5.75
CA PRO A 530 -15.73 13.14 -7.15
C PRO A 530 -16.28 14.20 -8.09
N LYS A 531 -15.58 14.44 -9.19
CA LYS A 531 -15.98 15.32 -10.30
C LYS A 531 -16.39 14.50 -11.51
N TYR A 532 -17.20 15.06 -12.38
CA TYR A 532 -17.54 14.43 -13.64
C TYR A 532 -16.42 14.60 -14.65
N LEU A 533 -16.16 13.56 -15.45
CA LEU A 533 -15.26 13.59 -16.59
C LEU A 533 -15.96 14.14 -17.84
N THR A 534 -15.21 14.86 -18.67
CA THR A 534 -15.65 15.27 -19.99
C THR A 534 -15.20 14.25 -21.02
N VAL A 535 -16.12 13.43 -21.51
CA VAL A 535 -15.82 12.38 -22.50
C VAL A 535 -16.69 12.56 -23.74
N SER A 536 -16.11 12.36 -24.93
CA SER A 536 -16.82 12.40 -26.18
C SER A 536 -16.18 11.46 -27.22
N HIS A 537 -17.01 10.70 -27.90
CA HIS A 537 -16.64 9.80 -29.00
C HIS A 537 -17.85 9.55 -29.93
N ASN A 538 -17.65 8.87 -31.03
CA ASN A 538 -18.76 8.42 -31.88
C ASN A 538 -19.47 7.21 -31.23
N ASP A 539 -20.79 7.14 -31.37
CA ASP A 539 -21.62 6.04 -30.83
C ASP A 539 -21.52 4.76 -31.69
N SER A 540 -20.95 4.84 -32.88
CA SER A 540 -20.76 3.69 -33.76
C SER A 540 -19.55 3.84 -34.67
N ILE A 541 -19.02 2.69 -35.10
CA ILE A 541 -17.93 2.57 -36.08
C ILE A 541 -18.30 1.53 -37.16
N PRO A 542 -17.84 1.68 -38.41
CA PRO A 542 -18.02 0.65 -39.43
C PRO A 542 -17.28 -0.67 -39.06
N TYR A 543 -17.83 -1.78 -39.50
CA TYR A 543 -17.13 -3.07 -39.48
C TYR A 543 -15.74 -2.98 -40.13
N GLY A 544 -14.76 -3.66 -39.55
CA GLY A 544 -13.38 -3.67 -40.05
C GLY A 544 -12.53 -2.47 -39.63
N VAL A 545 -13.10 -1.50 -38.92
CA VAL A 545 -12.36 -0.36 -38.36
C VAL A 545 -11.58 -0.83 -37.12
N TYR A 546 -10.33 -0.39 -36.99
CA TYR A 546 -9.38 -0.76 -35.93
C TYR A 546 -8.94 0.44 -35.09
N SER A 547 -9.64 1.56 -35.19
CA SER A 547 -9.37 2.75 -34.38
C SER A 547 -10.60 3.64 -34.21
N THR A 548 -10.64 4.42 -33.13
CA THR A 548 -11.66 5.46 -32.92
C THR A 548 -11.04 6.68 -32.27
N ALA A 549 -11.65 7.85 -32.46
CA ALA A 549 -11.24 9.08 -31.81
C ALA A 549 -12.04 9.26 -30.50
N ILE A 550 -11.34 9.43 -29.39
CA ILE A 550 -11.94 9.66 -28.07
C ILE A 550 -11.33 10.93 -27.48
N LYS A 551 -12.18 11.83 -27.02
CA LYS A 551 -11.81 12.96 -26.19
C LYS A 551 -12.07 12.59 -24.74
N ALA A 552 -11.08 12.81 -23.88
CA ALA A 552 -11.20 12.68 -22.43
C ALA A 552 -10.32 13.72 -21.75
N ASP A 553 -10.61 14.03 -20.49
CA ASP A 553 -9.81 14.97 -19.69
C ASP A 553 -8.34 14.55 -19.68
N HIS A 554 -7.45 15.54 -19.58
CA HIS A 554 -6.00 15.33 -19.56
C HIS A 554 -5.62 14.33 -18.46
N GLU A 555 -4.75 13.37 -18.79
CA GLU A 555 -4.29 12.27 -17.90
C GLU A 555 -5.38 11.27 -17.43
N ALA A 556 -6.62 11.38 -17.91
CA ALA A 556 -7.61 10.33 -17.64
C ALA A 556 -7.23 9.02 -18.33
N GLY A 557 -7.36 7.90 -17.64
CA GLY A 557 -7.18 6.58 -18.23
C GLY A 557 -8.38 6.23 -19.10
N ILE A 558 -8.17 5.86 -20.35
CA ILE A 558 -9.18 5.38 -21.29
C ILE A 558 -8.96 3.88 -21.49
N ALA A 559 -10.00 3.08 -21.31
CA ALA A 559 -10.00 1.66 -21.61
C ALA A 559 -11.14 1.30 -22.56
N LEU A 560 -10.85 0.47 -23.53
CA LEU A 560 -11.84 -0.14 -24.42
C LEU A 560 -11.92 -1.63 -24.10
N SER A 561 -13.14 -2.14 -23.90
CA SER A 561 -13.36 -3.57 -23.64
C SER A 561 -14.55 -4.12 -24.42
N VAL A 562 -14.53 -5.42 -24.68
CA VAL A 562 -15.65 -6.18 -25.24
C VAL A 562 -15.89 -7.39 -24.36
N ASP A 563 -17.13 -7.59 -23.92
CA ASP A 563 -17.52 -8.66 -23.01
C ASP A 563 -16.65 -8.76 -21.75
N GLY A 564 -16.22 -7.60 -21.21
CA GLY A 564 -15.37 -7.51 -20.03
C GLY A 564 -13.90 -7.88 -20.26
N ASN A 565 -13.45 -7.95 -21.53
CA ASN A 565 -12.05 -8.19 -21.87
C ASN A 565 -11.44 -6.93 -22.49
N LEU A 566 -10.30 -6.52 -22.02
CA LEU A 566 -9.56 -5.36 -22.47
C LEU A 566 -9.07 -5.53 -23.92
N ILE A 567 -9.39 -4.57 -24.78
CA ILE A 567 -8.93 -4.55 -26.18
C ILE A 567 -7.96 -3.40 -26.49
N ALA A 568 -8.02 -2.30 -25.75
CA ALA A 568 -7.07 -1.19 -25.87
C ALA A 568 -7.08 -0.27 -24.65
N THR A 569 -5.95 0.42 -24.43
CA THR A 569 -5.87 1.58 -23.52
C THR A 569 -5.29 2.80 -24.21
N ALA A 570 -5.57 3.98 -23.66
CA ALA A 570 -4.96 5.25 -24.01
C ALA A 570 -5.02 6.24 -22.85
N ARG A 571 -4.30 7.35 -22.96
CA ARG A 571 -4.41 8.49 -22.04
C ARG A 571 -5.19 9.63 -22.66
N GLY A 572 -6.07 10.25 -21.89
CA GLY A 572 -6.75 11.48 -22.25
C GLY A 572 -5.77 12.65 -22.38
N THR A 573 -5.92 13.42 -23.43
CA THR A 573 -5.08 14.60 -23.71
C THR A 573 -5.80 15.93 -23.47
N GLY A 574 -7.08 15.88 -23.08
CA GLY A 574 -7.96 17.05 -23.07
C GLY A 574 -8.60 17.34 -24.44
N ASP A 575 -8.13 16.70 -25.49
CA ASP A 575 -8.66 16.79 -26.86
C ASP A 575 -8.84 15.38 -27.45
N TYR A 576 -9.29 15.29 -28.71
CA TYR A 576 -9.44 14.01 -29.39
C TYR A 576 -8.08 13.37 -29.66
N ASN A 577 -7.91 12.13 -29.23
CA ASN A 577 -6.79 11.28 -29.62
C ASN A 577 -7.29 9.96 -30.21
N THR A 578 -6.48 9.34 -31.05
CA THR A 578 -6.82 8.09 -31.71
C THR A 578 -6.45 6.91 -30.84
N VAL A 579 -7.45 6.10 -30.48
CA VAL A 579 -7.24 4.82 -29.79
C VAL A 579 -7.28 3.70 -30.81
N VAL A 580 -6.20 2.91 -30.86
CA VAL A 580 -6.02 1.81 -31.82
C VAL A 580 -6.29 0.48 -31.13
N PHE A 581 -7.08 -0.40 -31.74
CA PHE A 581 -7.43 -1.73 -31.22
C PHE A 581 -7.49 -2.77 -32.35
N THR A 582 -7.65 -4.04 -32.02
CA THR A 582 -7.95 -5.07 -33.03
C THR A 582 -9.38 -4.92 -33.50
N ALA A 583 -9.62 -4.91 -34.83
CA ALA A 583 -10.97 -4.81 -35.39
C ALA A 583 -11.91 -5.84 -34.76
N GLN A 584 -13.06 -5.39 -34.32
CA GLN A 584 -14.05 -6.22 -33.66
C GLN A 584 -15.07 -6.78 -34.65
N PRO A 585 -15.67 -7.95 -34.38
CA PRO A 585 -16.75 -8.50 -35.21
C PRO A 585 -17.94 -7.54 -35.38
N ALA A 586 -18.64 -7.65 -36.49
CA ALA A 586 -19.90 -6.93 -36.68
C ALA A 586 -20.91 -7.26 -35.59
N GLY A 587 -21.65 -6.29 -35.09
CA GLY A 587 -22.60 -6.41 -33.99
C GLY A 587 -21.96 -6.38 -32.58
N SER A 588 -20.63 -6.34 -32.48
CA SER A 588 -19.95 -6.16 -31.16
C SER A 588 -20.28 -4.81 -30.54
N VAL A 589 -20.30 -4.76 -29.23
CA VAL A 589 -20.44 -3.53 -28.44
C VAL A 589 -19.14 -3.29 -27.69
N ILE A 590 -18.42 -2.23 -28.04
CA ILE A 590 -17.21 -1.82 -27.35
C ILE A 590 -17.62 -0.89 -26.20
N LYS A 591 -17.31 -1.28 -24.98
CA LYS A 591 -17.46 -0.43 -23.79
C LYS A 591 -16.27 0.53 -23.70
N VAL A 592 -16.56 1.81 -23.55
CA VAL A 592 -15.59 2.87 -23.28
C VAL A 592 -15.67 3.18 -21.79
N THR A 593 -14.60 2.92 -21.06
CA THR A 593 -14.50 3.29 -19.64
C THR A 593 -13.41 4.34 -19.49
N VAL A 594 -13.73 5.45 -18.82
CA VAL A 594 -12.76 6.50 -18.52
C VAL A 594 -12.70 6.71 -17.01
N THR A 595 -11.48 6.66 -16.46
CA THR A 595 -11.23 6.79 -15.03
C THR A 595 -10.15 7.81 -14.72
N LYS A 596 -10.28 8.50 -13.59
CA LYS A 596 -9.27 9.42 -13.04
C LYS A 596 -9.46 9.53 -11.53
N GLN A 597 -8.38 9.78 -10.79
CA GLN A 597 -8.45 9.97 -9.33
C GLN A 597 -9.48 11.05 -8.98
N ASN A 598 -10.33 10.77 -8.00
CA ASN A 598 -11.38 11.67 -7.52
C ASN A 598 -12.37 12.12 -8.61
N HIS A 599 -12.68 11.23 -9.56
CA HIS A 599 -13.72 11.47 -10.58
C HIS A 599 -14.68 10.29 -10.66
N TYR A 600 -15.94 10.58 -10.97
CA TYR A 600 -16.90 9.54 -11.30
C TYR A 600 -16.41 8.77 -12.52
N ARG A 601 -16.44 7.45 -12.45
CA ARG A 601 -16.17 6.57 -13.57
C ARG A 601 -17.17 6.88 -14.70
N HIS A 602 -16.67 7.17 -15.89
CA HIS A 602 -17.51 7.31 -17.07
C HIS A 602 -17.60 5.97 -17.80
N GLU A 603 -18.81 5.58 -18.19
CA GLU A 603 -19.06 4.41 -19.02
C GLU A 603 -19.98 4.77 -20.18
N SER A 604 -19.59 4.40 -21.40
CA SER A 604 -20.36 4.59 -22.64
C SER A 604 -20.03 3.47 -23.62
N TYR A 605 -20.69 3.48 -24.79
CA TYR A 605 -20.61 2.35 -25.72
C TYR A 605 -20.43 2.83 -27.15
N ILE A 606 -19.69 2.02 -27.94
CA ILE A 606 -19.51 2.19 -29.40
C ILE A 606 -19.99 0.90 -30.04
N HIS A 607 -20.98 1.01 -30.94
CA HIS A 607 -21.53 -0.11 -31.69
C HIS A 607 -20.74 -0.36 -32.97
N VAL A 608 -20.28 -1.60 -33.18
CA VAL A 608 -19.68 -1.99 -34.47
C VAL A 608 -20.80 -2.32 -35.43
N MET A 609 -20.93 -1.50 -36.50
CA MET A 609 -21.99 -1.63 -37.51
C MET A 609 -21.94 -2.99 -38.20
N GLU A 610 -23.06 -3.50 -38.63
CA GLU A 610 -23.11 -4.72 -39.42
C GLU A 610 -22.32 -4.58 -40.73
N ASP A 611 -21.79 -5.70 -41.23
CA ASP A 611 -21.13 -5.74 -42.53
C ASP A 611 -22.19 -5.51 -43.61
N PRO A 612 -22.15 -4.39 -44.38
CA PRO A 612 -23.14 -4.12 -45.39
C PRO A 612 -23.15 -5.15 -46.53
N TYR A 613 -22.20 -6.07 -46.57
CA TYR A 613 -22.06 -7.13 -47.56
C TYR A 613 -22.40 -8.53 -47.04
N SER A 614 -22.80 -8.69 -45.77
CA SER A 614 -23.12 -10.00 -45.18
C SER A 614 -24.27 -10.72 -45.87
N ASP A 615 -25.25 -9.97 -46.42
CA ASP A 615 -26.42 -10.53 -47.14
C ASP A 615 -26.12 -10.96 -48.58
N ILE A 616 -24.93 -10.67 -49.12
CA ILE A 616 -24.60 -10.99 -50.54
C ILE A 616 -24.12 -12.45 -50.69
N GLN A 617 -23.65 -13.09 -49.62
CA GLN A 617 -23.16 -14.48 -49.71
C GLN A 617 -24.28 -15.54 -49.73
N ASP A 618 -25.45 -15.29 -49.17
CA ASP A 618 -26.57 -16.25 -49.16
C ASP A 618 -27.40 -16.26 -50.41
N SER A 619 -27.28 -15.28 -51.29
CA SER A 619 -28.05 -15.23 -52.56
C SER A 619 -27.43 -16.00 -53.74
N ASN A 620 -26.23 -16.58 -53.58
CA ASN A 620 -25.54 -17.34 -54.63
C ASN A 620 -25.60 -18.88 -54.43
N ASN A 621 -26.39 -19.39 -53.49
CA ASN A 621 -26.60 -20.81 -53.23
C ASN A 621 -28.07 -21.24 -53.34
N THR A 622 -28.80 -20.72 -54.35
CA THR A 622 -30.10 -21.27 -54.78
C THR A 622 -30.03 -21.72 -56.21
#